data_4c0f1d0f28e8343508c52652f6b87840
#
_entry.id   4c0f1d0f28e8343508c52652f6b87840
#
_cell.length_a   1.000
_cell.length_b   1.000
_cell.length_c   1.000
_cell.angle_alpha   90.00
_cell.angle_beta   90.00
_cell.angle_gamma   90.00
#
_symmetry.space_group_name_H-M   'P 1'
#
loop_
_entity.id
_entity.type
_entity.pdbx_description
1 polymer ?
#
loop_
_entity_poly.entity_id
_entity_poly.type
_entity_poly.pdbx_seq_one_letter_code
_entity_poly.pdbx_strand_id
1 'polypeptide(L)'
;MKRILVIFALLFAVPTLYAQKAQLKVGYDYHFFDPRGIEKHHDFILLAGKDCSKFYNNQSQWLDSIRCTKDGEQWYNQQGLIMIGEVMNKSREEREAILNSSPIGHEVDLYVVRDNDMFKVWDMVYYEYRKYSEPIEERSWTIKDDSTKNVLGYECIMATANYHGRYWTVWFTPEIPVDAGPWKLLGLPGLILEAVDSTGLHHFTANGILSVNMNIPPVYEPYHYEKTTRKNFLELCRFRYDNVQGMSDLHFGGNGPRLSSEKISYESGKEGYDFLEIDYR
;
A
#
# COMPACT_ATOMS: atom_id res chain seq x y z
N MET A 1 45.33 -32.92 43.91
CA MET A 1 44.01 -32.30 43.66
C MET A 1 44.01 -31.73 42.26
N LYS A 2 43.35 -32.41 41.30
CA LYS A 2 43.25 -31.98 39.89
C LYS A 2 41.99 -31.09 39.78
N ARG A 3 42.15 -29.79 39.44
CA ARG A 3 41.05 -28.89 39.16
C ARG A 3 40.57 -29.15 37.73
N ILE A 4 39.32 -29.63 37.57
CA ILE A 4 38.65 -29.78 36.28
C ILE A 4 38.06 -28.40 35.95
N LEU A 5 38.56 -27.79 34.88
CA LEU A 5 38.02 -26.55 34.31
C LEU A 5 36.89 -26.94 33.40
N VAL A 6 35.63 -26.69 33.79
CA VAL A 6 34.46 -26.87 32.95
C VAL A 6 34.29 -25.60 32.14
N ILE A 7 34.60 -25.65 30.83
CA ILE A 7 34.36 -24.57 29.89
C ILE A 7 32.89 -24.68 29.43
N PHE A 8 32.03 -23.79 29.92
CA PHE A 8 30.70 -23.60 29.38
C PHE A 8 30.81 -22.87 28.03
N ALA A 9 30.70 -23.60 26.94
CA ALA A 9 30.53 -23.02 25.61
C ALA A 9 29.09 -22.46 25.51
N LEU A 10 28.93 -21.16 25.69
CA LEU A 10 27.74 -20.44 25.34
C LEU A 10 27.60 -20.44 23.81
N LEU A 11 26.76 -21.34 23.29
CA LEU A 11 26.28 -21.31 21.93
C LEU A 11 25.38 -20.06 21.79
N PHE A 12 25.96 -18.95 21.34
CA PHE A 12 25.19 -17.84 20.81
C PHE A 12 24.52 -18.34 19.53
N ALA A 13 23.23 -18.69 19.58
CA ALA A 13 22.40 -18.83 18.42
C ALA A 13 22.27 -17.43 17.79
N VAL A 14 23.14 -17.13 16.84
CA VAL A 14 22.95 -15.96 15.97
C VAL A 14 21.67 -16.22 15.21
N PRO A 15 20.60 -15.43 15.35
CA PRO A 15 19.42 -15.58 14.51
C PRO A 15 19.88 -15.32 13.07
N THR A 16 19.97 -16.36 12.28
CA THR A 16 20.13 -16.21 10.83
C THR A 16 18.87 -15.49 10.34
N LEU A 17 18.99 -14.20 10.02
CA LEU A 17 17.97 -13.48 9.28
C LEU A 17 17.87 -14.15 7.90
N TYR A 18 17.00 -15.16 7.81
CA TYR A 18 16.62 -15.68 6.52
C TYR A 18 15.85 -14.59 5.80
N ALA A 19 16.40 -14.07 4.71
CA ALA A 19 15.69 -13.16 3.84
C ALA A 19 14.41 -13.87 3.37
N GLN A 20 13.26 -13.24 3.60
CA GLN A 20 11.98 -13.75 3.14
C GLN A 20 12.01 -13.87 1.61
N LYS A 21 11.62 -15.04 1.10
CA LYS A 21 11.64 -15.32 -0.35
C LYS A 21 10.25 -15.29 -0.95
N ALA A 22 10.12 -14.54 -2.02
CA ALA A 22 8.96 -14.60 -2.90
C ALA A 22 9.10 -15.77 -3.89
N GLN A 23 8.01 -16.50 -4.07
CA GLN A 23 7.82 -17.53 -5.09
C GLN A 23 6.93 -17.03 -6.23
N LEU A 24 6.19 -15.95 -5.98
CA LEU A 24 5.25 -15.35 -6.90
C LEU A 24 5.42 -13.83 -6.92
N LYS A 25 5.36 -13.25 -8.13
CA LYS A 25 5.24 -11.81 -8.36
C LYS A 25 3.97 -11.56 -9.16
N VAL A 26 3.08 -10.73 -8.63
CA VAL A 26 1.83 -10.35 -9.28
C VAL A 26 1.79 -8.84 -9.43
N GLY A 27 1.51 -8.38 -10.64
CA GLY A 27 1.20 -6.97 -10.90
C GLY A 27 -0.30 -6.75 -10.73
N TYR A 28 -0.67 -5.63 -10.14
CA TYR A 28 -2.05 -5.17 -10.03
C TYR A 28 -2.17 -3.74 -10.54
N ASP A 29 -3.19 -3.50 -11.36
CA ASP A 29 -3.74 -2.17 -11.55
C ASP A 29 -4.68 -1.86 -10.38
N TYR A 30 -4.34 -0.82 -9.62
CA TYR A 30 -5.19 -0.28 -8.56
C TYR A 30 -5.90 0.96 -9.09
N HIS A 31 -7.16 0.80 -9.34
CA HIS A 31 -8.06 1.83 -9.78
C HIS A 31 -8.84 2.41 -8.59
N PHE A 32 -8.85 3.74 -8.48
CA PHE A 32 -9.61 4.45 -7.45
C PHE A 32 -10.01 5.85 -7.94
N PHE A 33 -10.92 6.49 -7.22
CA PHE A 33 -11.28 7.88 -7.49
C PHE A 33 -10.64 8.80 -6.46
N ASP A 34 -9.95 9.84 -6.94
CA ASP A 34 -9.37 10.85 -6.07
C ASP A 34 -10.47 11.74 -5.43
N PRO A 35 -10.14 12.62 -4.44
CA PRO A 35 -11.11 13.50 -3.81
C PRO A 35 -11.93 14.40 -4.76
N ARG A 36 -11.48 14.55 -6.00
CA ARG A 36 -12.15 15.35 -7.04
C ARG A 36 -13.05 14.49 -7.95
N GLY A 37 -13.16 13.19 -7.67
CA GLY A 37 -13.86 12.22 -8.50
C GLY A 37 -13.12 11.88 -9.80
N ILE A 38 -11.82 12.21 -9.88
CA ILE A 38 -10.98 11.83 -11.02
C ILE A 38 -10.49 10.42 -10.84
N GLU A 39 -10.74 9.58 -11.83
CA GLU A 39 -10.23 8.21 -11.88
C GLU A 39 -8.70 8.21 -11.94
N LYS A 40 -8.09 7.38 -11.11
CA LYS A 40 -6.65 7.18 -11.00
C LYS A 40 -6.31 5.72 -11.10
N HIS A 41 -5.18 5.44 -11.73
CA HIS A 41 -4.60 4.11 -11.86
C HIS A 41 -3.19 4.12 -11.32
N HIS A 42 -2.85 3.15 -10.49
CA HIS A 42 -1.52 2.96 -9.94
C HIS A 42 -1.08 1.51 -10.04
N ASP A 43 0.17 1.32 -10.47
CA ASP A 43 0.78 0.00 -10.56
C ASP A 43 1.28 -0.46 -9.19
N PHE A 44 0.68 -1.53 -8.69
CA PHE A 44 1.11 -2.21 -7.49
C PHE A 44 1.72 -3.58 -7.80
N ILE A 45 2.67 -3.97 -6.99
CA ILE A 45 3.30 -5.29 -7.03
C ILE A 45 3.04 -6.03 -5.73
N LEU A 46 2.60 -7.27 -5.85
CA LEU A 46 2.60 -8.25 -4.78
C LEU A 46 3.77 -9.21 -4.99
N LEU A 47 4.67 -9.30 -4.04
CA LEU A 47 5.62 -10.39 -3.90
C LEU A 47 5.10 -11.33 -2.82
N ALA A 48 4.82 -12.59 -3.14
CA ALA A 48 4.28 -13.55 -2.21
C ALA A 48 5.18 -14.78 -2.07
N GLY A 49 5.44 -15.19 -0.85
CA GLY A 49 6.03 -16.45 -0.43
C GLY A 49 5.02 -17.26 0.37
N LYS A 50 5.50 -18.30 1.08
CA LYS A 50 4.63 -19.19 1.85
C LYS A 50 3.88 -18.48 2.97
N ASP A 51 4.61 -17.80 3.86
CA ASP A 51 4.05 -17.13 5.05
C ASP A 51 4.48 -15.65 5.11
N CYS A 52 4.86 -15.09 3.97
CA CYS A 52 5.33 -13.73 3.82
C CYS A 52 4.87 -13.14 2.50
N SER A 53 4.63 -11.84 2.51
CA SER A 53 4.37 -11.09 1.28
C SER A 53 4.74 -9.63 1.45
N LYS A 54 4.91 -8.93 0.33
CA LYS A 54 5.02 -7.48 0.29
C LYS A 54 4.18 -6.95 -0.85
N PHE A 55 3.24 -6.09 -0.52
CA PHE A 55 2.42 -5.32 -1.47
C PHE A 55 2.87 -3.86 -1.44
N TYR A 56 3.15 -3.28 -2.61
CA TYR A 56 3.73 -1.94 -2.70
C TYR A 56 3.49 -1.31 -4.07
N ASN A 57 3.43 0.02 -4.10
CA ASN A 57 3.45 0.76 -5.36
C ASN A 57 4.84 0.66 -6.00
N ASN A 58 4.89 0.31 -7.29
CA ASN A 58 6.14 0.04 -7.99
C ASN A 58 7.02 1.29 -8.15
N GLN A 59 6.41 2.43 -8.46
CA GLN A 59 7.12 3.70 -8.63
C GLN A 59 7.69 4.19 -7.28
N SER A 60 6.88 4.17 -6.22
CA SER A 60 7.30 4.58 -4.87
C SER A 60 8.47 3.71 -4.36
N GLN A 61 8.40 2.38 -4.52
CA GLN A 61 9.48 1.48 -4.13
C GLN A 61 10.79 1.79 -4.86
N TRP A 62 10.72 2.06 -6.17
CA TRP A 62 11.90 2.42 -6.96
C TRP A 62 12.49 3.75 -6.48
N LEU A 63 11.66 4.77 -6.33
CA LEU A 63 12.07 6.11 -5.92
C LEU A 63 12.67 6.11 -4.50
N ASP A 64 12.01 5.44 -3.56
CA ASP A 64 12.49 5.32 -2.18
C ASP A 64 13.83 4.59 -2.10
N SER A 65 14.04 3.57 -2.94
CA SER A 65 15.31 2.86 -3.00
C SER A 65 16.47 3.75 -3.45
N ILE A 66 16.22 4.64 -4.40
CA ILE A 66 17.19 5.63 -4.88
C ILE A 66 17.46 6.66 -3.79
N ARG A 67 16.42 7.22 -3.20
CA ARG A 67 16.52 8.27 -2.18
C ARG A 67 17.22 7.84 -0.89
N CYS A 68 17.22 6.56 -0.58
CA CYS A 68 18.00 6.01 0.53
C CYS A 68 19.51 5.96 0.26
N THR A 69 19.99 6.41 -0.92
CA THR A 69 21.41 6.60 -1.23
C THR A 69 21.75 8.09 -1.26
N LYS A 70 23.01 8.44 -0.95
CA LYS A 70 23.45 9.83 -0.93
C LYS A 70 23.33 10.51 -2.29
N ASP A 71 23.76 9.83 -3.34
CA ASP A 71 23.74 10.37 -4.71
C ASP A 71 22.30 10.43 -5.24
N GLY A 72 21.48 9.45 -4.88
CA GLY A 72 20.06 9.41 -5.24
C GLY A 72 19.24 10.49 -4.57
N GLU A 73 19.48 10.80 -3.28
CA GLU A 73 18.82 11.91 -2.60
C GLU A 73 19.20 13.26 -3.23
N GLN A 74 20.46 13.43 -3.61
CA GLN A 74 20.91 14.64 -4.34
C GLN A 74 20.22 14.75 -5.70
N TRP A 75 20.16 13.65 -6.44
CA TRP A 75 19.46 13.59 -7.73
C TRP A 75 17.97 13.94 -7.56
N TYR A 76 17.29 13.36 -6.56
CA TYR A 76 15.88 13.64 -6.28
C TYR A 76 15.63 15.13 -6.02
N ASN A 77 16.46 15.74 -5.16
CA ASN A 77 16.36 17.17 -4.84
C ASN A 77 16.59 18.04 -6.08
N GLN A 78 17.53 17.67 -6.95
CA GLN A 78 17.77 18.37 -8.21
C GLN A 78 16.57 18.27 -9.16
N GLN A 79 15.97 17.08 -9.31
CA GLN A 79 14.77 16.90 -10.12
C GLN A 79 13.59 17.73 -9.56
N GLY A 80 13.44 17.81 -8.24
CA GLY A 80 12.45 18.66 -7.60
C GLY A 80 12.59 20.15 -7.95
N LEU A 81 13.80 20.67 -7.95
CA LEU A 81 14.07 22.06 -8.37
C LEU A 81 13.74 22.29 -9.84
N ILE A 82 14.09 21.35 -10.72
CA ILE A 82 13.75 21.40 -12.16
C ILE A 82 12.24 21.42 -12.34
N MET A 83 11.54 20.48 -11.70
CA MET A 83 10.08 20.37 -11.75
C MET A 83 9.38 21.66 -11.28
N ILE A 84 9.84 22.24 -10.16
CA ILE A 84 9.31 23.53 -9.67
C ILE A 84 9.47 24.61 -10.74
N GLY A 85 10.62 24.69 -11.38
CA GLY A 85 10.86 25.64 -12.48
C GLY A 85 9.93 25.42 -13.68
N GLU A 86 9.67 24.16 -14.03
CA GLU A 86 8.81 23.80 -15.16
C GLU A 86 7.32 24.12 -14.89
N VAL A 87 6.84 23.93 -13.66
CA VAL A 87 5.42 24.20 -13.32
C VAL A 87 5.13 25.68 -13.02
N MET A 88 6.16 26.50 -12.84
CA MET A 88 5.97 27.93 -12.63
C MET A 88 5.31 28.58 -13.85
N ASN A 89 4.27 29.39 -13.60
CA ASN A 89 3.51 30.11 -14.64
C ASN A 89 2.77 29.23 -15.66
N LYS A 90 2.55 27.94 -15.35
CA LYS A 90 1.78 27.02 -16.16
C LYS A 90 0.30 26.98 -15.74
N SER A 91 -0.58 26.66 -16.68
CA SER A 91 -1.98 26.33 -16.39
C SER A 91 -2.08 25.11 -15.49
N ARG A 92 -3.26 24.85 -14.95
CA ARG A 92 -3.50 23.68 -14.11
C ARG A 92 -3.27 22.38 -14.88
N GLU A 93 -3.82 22.30 -16.10
CA GLU A 93 -3.69 21.11 -16.98
C GLU A 93 -2.24 20.84 -17.34
N GLU A 94 -1.49 21.90 -17.71
CA GLU A 94 -0.05 21.79 -18.02
C GLU A 94 0.74 21.29 -16.81
N ARG A 95 0.44 21.83 -15.60
CA ARG A 95 1.08 21.36 -14.36
C ARG A 95 0.80 19.89 -14.07
N GLU A 96 -0.45 19.46 -14.19
CA GLU A 96 -0.82 18.06 -13.99
C GLU A 96 -0.10 17.14 -15.00
N ALA A 97 0.03 17.54 -16.25
CA ALA A 97 0.78 16.79 -17.27
C ALA A 97 2.26 16.66 -16.91
N ILE A 98 2.91 17.75 -16.45
CA ILE A 98 4.32 17.74 -16.01
C ILE A 98 4.50 16.84 -14.80
N LEU A 99 3.64 16.96 -13.79
CA LEU A 99 3.70 16.15 -12.57
C LEU A 99 3.53 14.65 -12.88
N ASN A 100 2.60 14.29 -13.74
CA ASN A 100 2.34 12.91 -14.14
C ASN A 100 3.49 12.30 -14.98
N SER A 101 4.25 13.13 -15.72
CA SER A 101 5.41 12.68 -16.50
C SER A 101 6.74 12.79 -15.76
N SER A 102 6.74 13.37 -14.57
CA SER A 102 7.97 13.56 -13.79
C SER A 102 8.52 12.23 -13.26
N PRO A 103 9.85 12.00 -13.36
CA PRO A 103 10.47 10.81 -12.80
C PRO A 103 10.40 10.76 -11.26
N ILE A 104 10.12 11.89 -10.62
CA ILE A 104 9.90 12.01 -9.17
C ILE A 104 8.43 12.21 -8.81
N GLY A 105 7.53 12.04 -9.78
CA GLY A 105 6.09 12.07 -9.56
C GLY A 105 5.73 11.04 -8.50
N HIS A 106 5.11 11.52 -7.43
CA HIS A 106 4.78 10.67 -6.30
C HIS A 106 3.42 10.04 -6.54
N GLU A 107 3.37 8.72 -6.43
CA GLU A 107 2.10 8.00 -6.49
C GLU A 107 1.57 7.75 -5.07
N VAL A 108 1.56 6.53 -4.61
CA VAL A 108 0.97 6.16 -3.31
C VAL A 108 2.04 5.55 -2.42
N ASP A 109 2.31 6.18 -1.28
CA ASP A 109 3.22 5.64 -0.25
C ASP A 109 2.49 4.62 0.61
N LEU A 110 2.22 3.46 0.03
CA LEU A 110 1.61 2.35 0.74
C LEU A 110 2.47 1.10 0.60
N TYR A 111 2.96 0.62 1.73
CA TYR A 111 3.62 -0.68 1.84
C TYR A 111 2.88 -1.54 2.86
N VAL A 112 2.51 -2.74 2.45
CA VAL A 112 1.96 -3.76 3.35
C VAL A 112 2.86 -4.98 3.30
N VAL A 113 3.49 -5.31 4.41
CA VAL A 113 4.36 -6.48 4.56
C VAL A 113 3.70 -7.47 5.48
N ARG A 114 3.40 -8.67 4.96
CA ARG A 114 3.02 -9.82 5.78
C ARG A 114 4.27 -10.52 6.29
N ASP A 115 4.31 -10.76 7.58
CA ASP A 115 5.36 -11.49 8.27
C ASP A 115 4.68 -12.46 9.24
N ASN A 116 4.52 -13.71 8.81
CA ASN A 116 3.73 -14.75 9.48
C ASN A 116 2.28 -14.29 9.74
N ASP A 117 1.93 -14.05 10.99
CA ASP A 117 0.60 -13.67 11.49
C ASP A 117 0.41 -12.16 11.71
N MET A 118 1.34 -11.35 11.20
CA MET A 118 1.33 -9.90 11.35
C MET A 118 1.38 -9.18 10.01
N PHE A 119 0.63 -8.10 9.90
CA PHE A 119 0.90 -7.05 8.91
C PHE A 119 1.75 -5.94 9.53
N LYS A 120 2.75 -5.49 8.77
CA LYS A 120 3.50 -4.26 9.00
C LYS A 120 3.15 -3.31 7.87
N VAL A 121 2.69 -2.12 8.22
CA VAL A 121 2.15 -1.15 7.27
C VAL A 121 2.95 0.14 7.38
N TRP A 122 3.32 0.68 6.23
CA TRP A 122 3.82 2.05 6.07
C TRP A 122 2.83 2.76 5.16
N ASP A 123 2.35 3.89 5.60
CA ASP A 123 1.30 4.63 4.91
C ASP A 123 1.44 6.11 5.18
N MET A 124 0.77 6.92 4.37
CA MET A 124 0.81 8.37 4.47
C MET A 124 -0.60 8.97 4.41
N VAL A 125 -0.87 9.90 5.32
CA VAL A 125 -2.06 10.73 5.28
C VAL A 125 -1.65 12.19 5.24
N TYR A 126 -1.80 12.83 4.07
CA TYR A 126 -1.48 14.25 3.88
C TYR A 126 -0.07 14.64 4.33
N TYR A 127 0.97 13.97 3.82
CA TYR A 127 2.39 14.14 4.17
C TYR A 127 2.77 13.70 5.60
N GLU A 128 1.83 13.16 6.36
CA GLU A 128 2.08 12.57 7.66
C GLU A 128 2.38 11.07 7.49
N TYR A 129 3.67 10.72 7.50
CA TYR A 129 4.15 9.35 7.29
C TYR A 129 4.05 8.56 8.59
N ARG A 130 3.36 7.42 8.54
CA ARG A 130 3.12 6.55 9.70
C ARG A 130 3.48 5.11 9.39
N LYS A 131 3.95 4.40 10.43
CA LYS A 131 4.12 2.94 10.36
C LYS A 131 3.56 2.27 11.59
N TYR A 132 2.86 1.17 11.37
CA TYR A 132 2.26 0.38 12.43
C TYR A 132 2.30 -1.12 12.11
N SER A 133 2.00 -1.94 13.12
CA SER A 133 1.81 -3.37 12.96
C SER A 133 0.46 -3.77 13.54
N GLU A 134 -0.17 -4.75 12.93
CA GLU A 134 -1.43 -5.32 13.38
C GLU A 134 -1.43 -6.84 13.19
N PRO A 135 -2.11 -7.62 14.04
CA PRO A 135 -2.31 -9.05 13.80
C PRO A 135 -3.16 -9.25 12.55
N ILE A 136 -2.92 -10.35 11.86
CA ILE A 136 -3.76 -10.78 10.74
C ILE A 136 -5.03 -11.39 11.34
N GLU A 137 -6.14 -10.70 11.20
CA GLU A 137 -7.44 -11.18 11.61
C GLU A 137 -7.99 -12.21 10.62
N GLU A 138 -8.64 -13.24 11.12
CA GLU A 138 -9.37 -14.20 10.29
C GLU A 138 -10.56 -13.52 9.62
N ARG A 139 -10.73 -13.75 8.31
CA ARG A 139 -11.83 -13.19 7.53
C ARG A 139 -12.88 -14.24 7.27
N SER A 140 -14.13 -13.88 7.54
CA SER A 140 -15.27 -14.74 7.23
C SER A 140 -15.68 -14.56 5.76
N TRP A 141 -14.97 -15.25 4.86
CA TRP A 141 -15.32 -15.27 3.45
C TRP A 141 -16.58 -16.11 3.19
N THR A 142 -17.49 -15.57 2.40
CA THR A 142 -18.58 -16.31 1.78
C THR A 142 -18.21 -16.63 0.35
N ILE A 143 -17.82 -17.89 0.09
CA ILE A 143 -17.46 -18.37 -1.24
C ILE A 143 -18.74 -18.71 -2.00
N LYS A 144 -18.79 -18.35 -3.28
CA LYS A 144 -19.92 -18.58 -4.21
C LYS A 144 -19.43 -19.41 -5.39
N ASP A 145 -19.46 -20.72 -5.23
CA ASP A 145 -18.91 -21.69 -6.20
C ASP A 145 -19.66 -21.67 -7.57
N ASP A 146 -20.87 -21.15 -7.58
CA ASP A 146 -21.69 -20.97 -8.79
C ASP A 146 -21.36 -19.70 -9.59
N SER A 147 -20.52 -18.85 -9.04
CA SER A 147 -20.13 -17.57 -9.63
C SER A 147 -18.66 -17.61 -10.03
N THR A 148 -18.40 -17.82 -11.33
CA THR A 148 -17.03 -17.91 -11.85
C THR A 148 -16.82 -16.88 -12.97
N LYS A 149 -15.56 -16.49 -13.17
CA LYS A 149 -15.10 -15.73 -14.33
C LYS A 149 -13.64 -16.02 -14.65
N ASN A 150 -13.21 -15.69 -15.87
CA ASN A 150 -11.79 -15.80 -16.25
C ASN A 150 -11.06 -14.48 -16.00
N VAL A 151 -9.91 -14.54 -15.30
CA VAL A 151 -8.98 -13.44 -15.11
C VAL A 151 -7.57 -13.92 -15.48
N LEU A 152 -6.93 -13.29 -16.43
CA LEU A 152 -5.59 -13.67 -16.94
C LEU A 152 -5.46 -15.13 -17.40
N GLY A 153 -6.55 -15.74 -17.86
CA GLY A 153 -6.56 -17.15 -18.28
C GLY A 153 -6.89 -18.16 -17.19
N TYR A 154 -6.99 -17.72 -15.93
CA TYR A 154 -7.35 -18.57 -14.78
C TYR A 154 -8.85 -18.53 -14.51
N GLU A 155 -9.46 -19.67 -14.21
CA GLU A 155 -10.81 -19.69 -13.68
C GLU A 155 -10.81 -19.21 -12.23
N CYS A 156 -11.59 -18.15 -11.95
CA CYS A 156 -11.71 -17.54 -10.65
C CYS A 156 -13.10 -17.72 -10.07
N ILE A 157 -13.16 -18.01 -8.78
CA ILE A 157 -14.38 -18.18 -7.99
C ILE A 157 -14.61 -16.89 -7.20
N MET A 158 -15.87 -16.45 -7.10
CA MET A 158 -16.24 -15.28 -6.35
C MET A 158 -16.28 -15.58 -4.84
N ALA A 159 -15.76 -14.65 -4.05
CA ALA A 159 -15.97 -14.63 -2.59
C ALA A 159 -16.26 -13.22 -2.11
N THR A 160 -17.00 -13.11 -1.00
CA THR A 160 -17.36 -11.82 -0.40
C THR A 160 -17.10 -11.81 1.10
N ALA A 161 -16.67 -10.67 1.64
CA ALA A 161 -16.49 -10.47 3.08
C ALA A 161 -16.58 -9.00 3.47
N ASN A 162 -16.93 -8.75 4.73
CA ASN A 162 -16.68 -7.44 5.36
C ASN A 162 -15.25 -7.42 5.90
N TYR A 163 -14.50 -6.39 5.55
CA TYR A 163 -13.15 -6.20 6.05
C TYR A 163 -12.78 -4.71 6.10
N HIS A 164 -12.32 -4.24 7.25
CA HIS A 164 -11.91 -2.85 7.50
C HIS A 164 -12.94 -1.79 7.08
N GLY A 165 -14.20 -2.07 7.43
CA GLY A 165 -15.34 -1.18 7.18
C GLY A 165 -15.91 -1.26 5.77
N ARG A 166 -15.33 -2.04 4.87
CA ARG A 166 -15.80 -2.21 3.50
C ARG A 166 -16.35 -3.60 3.26
N TYR A 167 -17.33 -3.72 2.38
CA TYR A 167 -17.79 -4.99 1.85
C TYR A 167 -17.07 -5.25 0.54
N TRP A 168 -16.21 -6.29 0.54
CA TRP A 168 -15.38 -6.68 -0.60
C TRP A 168 -16.03 -7.80 -1.38
N THR A 169 -15.97 -7.71 -2.71
CA THR A 169 -16.18 -8.80 -3.64
C THR A 169 -14.85 -9.10 -4.30
N VAL A 170 -14.39 -10.34 -4.19
CA VAL A 170 -13.10 -10.77 -4.75
C VAL A 170 -13.28 -11.97 -5.67
N TRP A 171 -12.32 -12.12 -6.58
CA TRP A 171 -12.22 -13.24 -7.49
C TRP A 171 -10.85 -13.89 -7.29
N PHE A 172 -10.86 -15.13 -6.79
CA PHE A 172 -9.64 -15.87 -6.48
C PHE A 172 -9.57 -17.15 -7.32
N THR A 173 -8.36 -17.61 -7.62
CA THR A 173 -8.15 -18.86 -8.34
C THR A 173 -7.49 -19.91 -7.47
N PRO A 174 -8.09 -21.12 -7.30
CA PRO A 174 -7.46 -22.24 -6.63
C PRO A 174 -6.34 -22.90 -7.47
N GLU A 175 -6.23 -22.57 -8.76
CA GLU A 175 -5.14 -23.07 -9.62
C GLU A 175 -3.76 -22.56 -9.15
N ILE A 176 -3.74 -21.41 -8.44
CA ILE A 176 -2.55 -20.88 -7.78
C ILE A 176 -2.79 -20.94 -6.27
N PRO A 177 -2.41 -22.04 -5.58
CA PRO A 177 -2.75 -22.28 -4.18
C PRO A 177 -1.86 -21.47 -3.22
N VAL A 178 -1.86 -20.14 -3.39
CA VAL A 178 -1.14 -19.18 -2.55
C VAL A 178 -2.17 -18.29 -1.88
N ASP A 179 -2.23 -18.34 -0.54
CA ASP A 179 -3.07 -17.47 0.26
C ASP A 179 -2.50 -16.04 0.27
N ALA A 180 -2.81 -15.30 -0.78
CA ALA A 180 -2.37 -13.92 -0.97
C ALA A 180 -3.31 -13.16 -1.90
N GLY A 181 -3.22 -11.83 -1.83
CA GLY A 181 -3.99 -10.91 -2.68
C GLY A 181 -3.48 -9.47 -2.55
N PRO A 182 -4.13 -8.53 -3.22
CA PRO A 182 -3.76 -7.13 -3.14
C PRO A 182 -4.02 -6.57 -1.74
N TRP A 183 -3.25 -5.57 -1.35
CA TRP A 183 -3.34 -4.89 -0.07
C TRP A 183 -3.25 -5.88 1.10
N LYS A 184 -4.27 -5.98 1.95
CA LYS A 184 -4.37 -6.88 3.09
C LYS A 184 -5.34 -8.05 2.84
N LEU A 185 -5.84 -8.23 1.62
CA LEU A 185 -6.81 -9.26 1.28
C LEU A 185 -6.11 -10.62 1.14
N LEU A 186 -6.52 -11.57 1.99
CA LEU A 186 -6.04 -12.96 2.03
C LEU A 186 -7.04 -13.83 2.80
N GLY A 187 -6.77 -15.11 3.01
CA GLY A 187 -7.61 -16.05 3.75
C GLY A 187 -8.52 -16.89 2.84
N LEU A 188 -8.19 -16.99 1.56
CA LEU A 188 -8.84 -17.84 0.58
C LEU A 188 -7.89 -18.97 0.10
N PRO A 189 -8.42 -20.12 -0.34
CA PRO A 189 -7.59 -21.25 -0.79
C PRO A 189 -7.01 -21.02 -2.19
N GLY A 190 -6.47 -19.82 -2.44
CA GLY A 190 -5.90 -19.43 -3.73
C GLY A 190 -5.64 -17.94 -3.84
N LEU A 191 -4.95 -17.56 -4.92
CA LEU A 191 -4.55 -16.18 -5.19
C LEU A 191 -5.75 -15.32 -5.59
N ILE A 192 -5.94 -14.18 -4.95
CA ILE A 192 -6.95 -13.19 -5.32
C ILE A 192 -6.43 -12.39 -6.52
N LEU A 193 -7.11 -12.51 -7.66
CA LEU A 193 -6.74 -11.81 -8.90
C LEU A 193 -7.51 -10.53 -9.12
N GLU A 194 -8.67 -10.38 -8.48
CA GLU A 194 -9.44 -9.14 -8.55
C GLU A 194 -10.16 -8.90 -7.23
N ALA A 195 -10.25 -7.66 -6.82
CA ALA A 195 -10.97 -7.24 -5.63
C ALA A 195 -11.61 -5.88 -5.86
N VAL A 196 -12.88 -5.76 -5.56
CA VAL A 196 -13.62 -4.50 -5.64
C VAL A 196 -14.46 -4.31 -4.39
N ASP A 197 -14.45 -3.09 -3.84
CA ASP A 197 -15.34 -2.75 -2.73
C ASP A 197 -16.76 -2.43 -3.23
N SER A 198 -17.76 -2.52 -2.36
CA SER A 198 -19.17 -2.33 -2.74
C SER A 198 -19.50 -0.93 -3.26
N THR A 199 -18.66 0.06 -2.99
CA THR A 199 -18.83 1.42 -3.51
C THR A 199 -18.23 1.58 -4.91
N GLY A 200 -17.36 0.66 -5.33
CA GLY A 200 -16.58 0.75 -6.57
C GLY A 200 -15.52 1.86 -6.54
N LEU A 201 -15.21 2.39 -5.36
CA LEU A 201 -14.16 3.41 -5.20
C LEU A 201 -12.76 2.79 -5.22
N HIS A 202 -12.64 1.54 -4.82
CA HIS A 202 -11.38 0.81 -4.77
C HIS A 202 -11.50 -0.48 -5.54
N HIS A 203 -10.68 -0.62 -6.56
CA HIS A 203 -10.68 -1.80 -7.42
C HIS A 203 -9.24 -2.20 -7.75
N PHE A 204 -8.89 -3.43 -7.45
CA PHE A 204 -7.61 -4.05 -7.78
C PHE A 204 -7.84 -5.11 -8.85
N THR A 205 -7.09 -5.08 -9.94
CA THR A 205 -7.15 -6.08 -11.00
C THR A 205 -5.74 -6.56 -11.33
N ALA A 206 -5.50 -7.86 -11.23
CA ALA A 206 -4.21 -8.43 -11.64
C ALA A 206 -3.98 -8.23 -13.14
N ASN A 207 -2.77 -7.76 -13.50
CA ASN A 207 -2.35 -7.49 -14.88
C ASN A 207 -1.19 -8.37 -15.34
N GLY A 208 -0.61 -9.18 -14.44
CA GLY A 208 0.45 -10.14 -14.76
C GLY A 208 0.87 -10.98 -13.58
N ILE A 209 1.25 -12.24 -13.85
CA ILE A 209 1.67 -13.22 -12.84
C ILE A 209 2.97 -13.86 -13.31
N LEU A 210 3.98 -13.87 -12.44
CA LEU A 210 5.28 -14.49 -12.70
C LEU A 210 5.69 -15.40 -11.55
N SER A 211 6.13 -16.60 -11.86
CA SER A 211 6.83 -17.45 -10.92
C SER A 211 8.24 -16.92 -10.72
N VAL A 212 8.66 -16.71 -9.49
CA VAL A 212 9.97 -16.10 -9.16
C VAL A 212 10.65 -16.91 -8.03
N ASN A 213 11.94 -16.69 -7.87
CA ASN A 213 12.69 -17.13 -6.68
C ASN A 213 13.63 -15.98 -6.28
N MET A 214 13.09 -15.02 -5.58
CA MET A 214 13.83 -13.81 -5.22
C MET A 214 13.62 -13.43 -3.76
N ASN A 215 14.58 -12.72 -3.19
CA ASN A 215 14.39 -12.13 -1.87
C ASN A 215 13.37 -10.98 -1.98
N ILE A 216 12.48 -10.89 -0.99
CA ILE A 216 11.60 -9.72 -0.86
C ILE A 216 12.46 -8.52 -0.46
N PRO A 217 12.49 -7.44 -1.25
CA PRO A 217 13.28 -6.26 -0.92
C PRO A 217 12.73 -5.57 0.33
N PRO A 218 13.58 -4.90 1.13
CA PRO A 218 13.13 -4.15 2.31
C PRO A 218 12.17 -3.02 1.91
N VAL A 219 11.42 -2.50 2.87
CA VAL A 219 10.81 -1.18 2.74
C VAL A 219 11.91 -0.15 2.94
N TYR A 220 12.06 0.75 1.98
CA TYR A 220 12.96 1.88 2.09
C TYR A 220 12.24 3.03 2.78
N GLU A 221 12.93 3.74 3.67
CA GLU A 221 12.34 4.82 4.48
C GLU A 221 13.12 6.14 4.22
N PRO A 222 12.95 6.79 3.07
CA PRO A 222 13.58 8.07 2.81
C PRO A 222 12.95 9.21 3.63
N TYR A 223 11.75 8.97 4.17
CA TYR A 223 11.04 9.87 5.06
C TYR A 223 11.10 9.39 6.51
N HIS A 224 10.84 10.29 7.44
CA HIS A 224 10.65 9.91 8.83
C HIS A 224 9.25 9.31 9.03
N TYR A 225 9.14 8.00 9.14
CA TYR A 225 7.90 7.32 9.48
C TYR A 225 7.72 7.28 11.00
N GLU A 226 6.77 8.03 11.53
CA GLU A 226 6.43 7.98 12.94
C GLU A 226 5.75 6.64 13.27
N LYS A 227 6.27 5.97 14.30
CA LYS A 227 5.70 4.71 14.77
C LYS A 227 4.41 4.97 15.53
N THR A 228 3.34 4.28 15.14
CA THR A 228 2.01 4.46 15.71
C THR A 228 1.27 3.13 15.90
N THR A 229 0.00 3.18 16.29
CA THR A 229 -0.92 2.05 16.27
C THR A 229 -1.90 2.22 15.11
N ARG A 230 -2.50 1.11 14.63
CA ARG A 230 -3.56 1.19 13.62
C ARG A 230 -4.68 2.13 14.07
N LYS A 231 -5.10 2.05 15.33
CA LYS A 231 -6.15 2.93 15.89
C LYS A 231 -5.82 4.41 15.70
N ASN A 232 -4.62 4.84 16.11
CA ASN A 232 -4.21 6.23 15.99
C ASN A 232 -4.05 6.66 14.53
N PHE A 233 -3.63 5.74 13.63
CA PHE A 233 -3.59 6.00 12.20
C PHE A 233 -5.00 6.25 11.63
N LEU A 234 -5.97 5.42 12.02
CA LEU A 234 -7.37 5.61 11.59
C LEU A 234 -7.98 6.90 12.17
N GLU A 235 -7.64 7.29 13.39
CA GLU A 235 -8.03 8.60 13.95
C GLU A 235 -7.45 9.77 13.11
N LEU A 236 -6.22 9.65 12.61
CA LEU A 236 -5.62 10.62 11.70
C LEU A 236 -6.35 10.65 10.34
N CYS A 237 -6.70 9.48 9.79
CA CYS A 237 -7.52 9.37 8.58
C CYS A 237 -8.88 10.07 8.76
N ARG A 238 -9.55 9.79 9.88
CA ARG A 238 -10.80 10.46 10.23
C ARG A 238 -10.65 11.96 10.34
N PHE A 239 -9.63 12.43 11.06
CA PHE A 239 -9.36 13.86 11.19
C PHE A 239 -9.12 14.50 9.81
N ARG A 240 -8.37 13.82 8.92
CA ARG A 240 -8.16 14.28 7.55
C ARG A 240 -9.47 14.33 6.76
N TYR A 241 -10.32 13.33 6.89
CA TYR A 241 -11.60 13.26 6.21
C TYR A 241 -12.53 14.42 6.65
N ASP A 242 -12.61 14.66 7.97
CA ASP A 242 -13.48 15.66 8.55
C ASP A 242 -12.93 17.11 8.40
N ASN A 243 -11.60 17.27 8.27
CA ASN A 243 -10.95 18.57 8.35
C ASN A 243 -9.70 18.69 7.48
N VAL A 244 -9.90 18.88 6.18
CA VAL A 244 -8.80 19.04 5.19
C VAL A 244 -7.90 20.24 5.53
N GLN A 245 -8.51 21.37 5.93
CA GLN A 245 -7.74 22.57 6.31
C GLN A 245 -6.91 22.31 7.57
N GLY A 246 -7.47 21.62 8.56
CA GLY A 246 -6.74 21.27 9.78
C GLY A 246 -5.50 20.40 9.52
N MET A 247 -5.55 19.51 8.53
CA MET A 247 -4.37 18.75 8.11
C MET A 247 -3.31 19.63 7.46
N SER A 248 -3.71 20.59 6.63
CA SER A 248 -2.79 21.58 6.06
C SER A 248 -2.13 22.42 7.17
N ASP A 249 -2.92 22.88 8.13
CA ASP A 249 -2.41 23.66 9.26
C ASP A 249 -1.48 22.84 10.17
N LEU A 250 -1.78 21.56 10.38
CA LEU A 250 -0.94 20.64 11.13
C LEU A 250 0.43 20.45 10.44
N HIS A 251 0.43 20.17 9.15
CA HIS A 251 1.66 19.91 8.41
C HIS A 251 2.52 21.17 8.22
N PHE A 252 1.91 22.33 7.90
CA PHE A 252 2.61 23.58 7.60
C PHE A 252 2.65 24.56 8.79
N GLY A 253 2.31 24.14 10.01
CA GLY A 253 2.34 24.98 11.20
C GLY A 253 1.44 26.21 11.11
N GLY A 254 0.28 26.09 10.49
CA GLY A 254 -0.68 27.18 10.27
C GLY A 254 -0.34 28.12 9.10
N ASN A 255 0.79 27.91 8.42
CA ASN A 255 1.24 28.69 7.26
C ASN A 255 0.95 28.02 5.91
N GLY A 256 0.20 26.92 5.92
CA GLY A 256 -0.13 26.14 4.72
C GLY A 256 -1.10 26.87 3.79
N PRO A 257 -1.26 26.36 2.57
CA PRO A 257 -2.24 26.90 1.63
C PRO A 257 -3.65 26.79 2.22
N ARG A 258 -4.46 27.83 2.02
CA ARG A 258 -5.88 27.80 2.38
C ARG A 258 -6.61 26.89 1.40
N LEU A 259 -7.12 25.79 1.91
CA LEU A 259 -7.94 24.84 1.15
C LEU A 259 -9.40 25.31 1.28
N SER A 260 -10.13 25.33 0.16
CA SER A 260 -11.55 25.69 0.22
C SER A 260 -12.28 24.69 1.12
N SER A 261 -13.05 25.22 2.06
CA SER A 261 -13.91 24.43 2.95
C SER A 261 -15.15 23.88 2.24
N GLU A 262 -15.29 24.15 0.95
CA GLU A 262 -16.29 23.49 0.15
C GLU A 262 -16.07 21.98 0.28
N LYS A 263 -16.99 21.33 1.00
CA LYS A 263 -17.16 19.89 0.85
C LYS A 263 -17.19 19.67 -0.64
N ILE A 264 -16.20 18.97 -1.16
CA ILE A 264 -16.15 18.64 -2.57
C ILE A 264 -17.37 17.77 -2.78
N SER A 265 -18.49 18.42 -3.14
CA SER A 265 -19.72 17.73 -3.51
C SER A 265 -19.48 17.18 -4.89
N TYR A 266 -19.33 15.87 -4.98
CA TYR A 266 -19.14 15.20 -6.24
C TYR A 266 -20.45 15.25 -7.03
N GLU A 267 -20.41 15.80 -8.24
CA GLU A 267 -21.51 15.75 -9.21
C GLU A 267 -21.93 14.30 -9.55
N SER A 268 -21.11 13.31 -9.20
CA SER A 268 -21.38 11.88 -9.45
C SER A 268 -22.21 11.19 -8.36
N GLY A 269 -22.60 11.88 -7.28
CA GLY A 269 -23.36 11.27 -6.16
C GLY A 269 -22.55 10.30 -5.30
N LYS A 270 -21.25 10.15 -5.54
CA LYS A 270 -20.33 9.39 -4.69
C LYS A 270 -19.73 10.36 -3.67
N GLU A 271 -20.04 10.17 -2.41
CA GLU A 271 -19.47 10.98 -1.32
C GLU A 271 -17.95 10.75 -1.25
N GLY A 272 -17.19 11.75 -1.56
CA GLY A 272 -15.77 12.03 -1.34
C GLY A 272 -14.75 10.89 -1.45
N TYR A 273 -13.46 11.26 -1.60
CA TYR A 273 -12.33 10.35 -1.45
C TYR A 273 -12.43 9.62 -0.12
N ASP A 274 -12.29 8.32 -0.17
CA ASP A 274 -12.37 7.45 0.97
C ASP A 274 -11.10 6.63 1.10
N PHE A 275 -10.63 6.45 2.34
CA PHE A 275 -9.48 5.60 2.61
C PHE A 275 -9.83 4.12 2.39
N LEU A 276 -8.83 3.28 2.14
CA LEU A 276 -9.00 1.83 2.04
C LEU A 276 -9.62 1.24 3.32
N GLU A 277 -9.36 1.84 4.47
CA GLU A 277 -9.90 1.47 5.78
C GLU A 277 -10.82 2.57 6.28
N ILE A 278 -12.07 2.24 6.57
CA ILE A 278 -13.10 3.20 7.01
C ILE A 278 -13.81 2.79 8.31
N ASP A 279 -13.29 1.79 9.01
CA ASP A 279 -13.79 1.35 10.31
C ASP A 279 -13.45 2.32 11.47
N TYR A 280 -13.03 3.54 11.13
CA TYR A 280 -12.98 4.71 12.01
C TYR A 280 -14.32 5.49 12.07
N ARG A 281 -15.30 5.13 11.25
CA ARG A 281 -16.60 5.79 11.14
C ARG A 281 -17.61 5.27 12.13
#